data_9c7105983f4c65f8d99da72ec4db20ae
#
_entry.id   9c7105983f4c65f8d99da72ec4db20ae
#
_cell.length_a   1.000
_cell.length_b   1.000
_cell.length_c   1.000
_cell.angle_alpha   90.00
_cell.angle_beta   90.00
_cell.angle_gamma   90.00
#
_symmetry.space_group_name_H-M   'P 1'
#
loop_
_entity.id
_entity.type
_entity.pdbx_description
1 polymer ?
#
loop_
_entity_poly.entity_id
_entity_poly.type
_entity_poly.pdbx_seq_one_letter_code
_entity_poly.pdbx_strand_id
1 'polypeptide(L)'
;MSAGRLLLSDKYKAFLRCDAPVEFLEGTTAAGKTTVGLFKFMLKVAESPKKLHILAADDTGAAEKNIIQKDLGILDDFGVLVEYKGNGGGGYNMPHILFHTSGGDKIIFVVGYGNKRKWKDALGGQYGCLYIDEINTADIEFVREAAMRSDYLMATLNPDDPGLDVYKEYINCSRPLPEWENETPKEIMDELQEEPKPGWVHWFFSFVHNLGLSKEKLDQIMTNTPKGTKIWKNKIQGLRGKATGLIFSNFERSKHVITVQQAKTLKFKKFTAALDTSYSSKSPDTIAMIFQGITEDRKLVTLAEKVYNNAKLDVPLAPSDTAVKFVAFLEQCRKDWGFAKDVYIDNADQATITELRKYKRLKGCLYNFWDAYKQLGIIDRINLQLGWIQQGCYLVVDTCAEHLSELDRYSWDDEKDKPEDRNDHTINANQYAWIPYRNLIGFEEAEKK
;
A
#
# COMPACT_ATOMS: atom_id res chain seq x y z
N MET A 1 18.32 -25.05 -6.14
CA MET A 1 17.20 -24.65 -5.28
C MET A 1 15.99 -25.40 -5.79
N SER A 2 15.26 -26.17 -4.97
CA SER A 2 14.06 -26.89 -5.45
C SER A 2 13.02 -25.83 -5.80
N ALA A 3 12.54 -25.81 -7.04
CA ALA A 3 11.41 -25.00 -7.44
C ALA A 3 10.27 -25.25 -6.43
N GLY A 4 9.69 -24.15 -5.93
CA GLY A 4 8.55 -24.22 -5.01
C GLY A 4 7.43 -25.04 -5.69
N ARG A 5 6.84 -25.97 -4.98
CA ARG A 5 5.76 -26.82 -5.52
C ARG A 5 4.43 -26.32 -5.01
N LEU A 6 3.49 -26.03 -5.91
CA LEU A 6 2.12 -25.68 -5.53
C LEU A 6 1.45 -26.87 -4.80
N LEU A 7 1.17 -26.70 -3.51
CA LEU A 7 0.48 -27.67 -2.68
C LEU A 7 -1.04 -27.41 -2.74
N LEU A 8 -1.80 -28.40 -3.19
CA LEU A 8 -3.24 -28.28 -3.43
C LEU A 8 -4.04 -28.76 -2.22
N SER A 9 -4.63 -27.86 -1.47
CA SER A 9 -5.70 -28.15 -0.50
C SER A 9 -6.97 -28.64 -1.21
N ASP A 10 -7.90 -29.21 -0.47
CA ASP A 10 -9.16 -29.70 -1.06
C ASP A 10 -9.97 -28.55 -1.65
N LYS A 11 -9.94 -27.36 -1.04
CA LYS A 11 -10.58 -26.17 -1.58
C LYS A 11 -9.92 -25.69 -2.88
N TYR A 12 -8.58 -25.75 -2.97
CA TYR A 12 -7.88 -25.46 -4.23
C TYR A 12 -8.25 -26.45 -5.33
N LYS A 13 -8.34 -27.75 -4.99
CA LYS A 13 -8.79 -28.78 -5.95
C LYS A 13 -10.22 -28.56 -6.43
N ALA A 14 -11.14 -28.18 -5.52
CA ALA A 14 -12.51 -27.83 -5.85
C ALA A 14 -12.56 -26.60 -6.76
N PHE A 15 -11.82 -25.55 -6.43
CA PHE A 15 -11.70 -24.35 -7.24
C PHE A 15 -11.17 -24.66 -8.66
N LEU A 16 -10.10 -25.46 -8.78
CA LEU A 16 -9.54 -25.82 -10.08
C LEU A 16 -10.52 -26.63 -10.96
N ARG A 17 -11.43 -27.40 -10.35
CA ARG A 17 -12.45 -28.20 -11.05
C ARG A 17 -13.73 -27.43 -11.39
N CYS A 18 -13.96 -26.29 -10.72
CA CYS A 18 -15.15 -25.48 -10.96
C CYS A 18 -15.13 -24.90 -12.38
N ASP A 19 -16.25 -25.01 -13.08
CA ASP A 19 -16.42 -24.48 -14.44
C ASP A 19 -17.45 -23.32 -14.44
N ALA A 20 -17.11 -22.25 -13.73
CA ALA A 20 -17.92 -21.06 -13.66
C ALA A 20 -17.44 -20.01 -14.70
N PRO A 21 -18.36 -19.20 -15.29
CA PRO A 21 -17.96 -18.13 -16.21
C PRO A 21 -17.33 -16.93 -15.50
N VAL A 22 -17.63 -16.72 -14.22
CA VAL A 22 -17.09 -15.62 -13.41
C VAL A 22 -16.73 -16.12 -12.01
N GLU A 23 -15.52 -15.81 -11.55
CA GLU A 23 -15.01 -16.25 -10.26
C GLU A 23 -14.28 -15.11 -9.54
N PHE A 24 -14.68 -14.81 -8.30
CA PHE A 24 -14.01 -13.87 -7.41
C PHE A 24 -13.33 -14.62 -6.27
N LEU A 25 -12.03 -14.37 -6.11
CA LEU A 25 -11.20 -14.99 -5.08
C LEU A 25 -10.91 -13.93 -4.01
N GLU A 26 -11.73 -13.88 -2.97
CA GLU A 26 -11.59 -12.96 -1.84
C GLU A 26 -10.96 -13.69 -0.64
N GLY A 27 -10.31 -12.97 0.27
CA GLY A 27 -9.82 -13.55 1.52
C GLY A 27 -8.51 -12.96 2.03
N THR A 28 -7.88 -13.65 2.99
CA THR A 28 -6.70 -13.16 3.70
C THR A 28 -5.48 -12.97 2.79
N THR A 29 -4.53 -12.13 3.21
CA THR A 29 -3.22 -12.11 2.56
C THR A 29 -2.56 -13.48 2.65
N ALA A 30 -1.58 -13.77 1.79
CA ALA A 30 -0.85 -15.06 1.76
C ALA A 30 -1.74 -16.32 1.70
N ALA A 31 -3.03 -16.19 1.39
CA ALA A 31 -3.93 -17.34 1.16
C ALA A 31 -3.70 -18.03 -0.20
N GLY A 32 -2.71 -17.60 -0.99
CA GLY A 32 -2.35 -18.20 -2.28
C GLY A 32 -3.31 -17.90 -3.43
N LYS A 33 -4.26 -16.95 -3.26
CA LYS A 33 -5.28 -16.58 -4.26
C LYS A 33 -4.69 -16.31 -5.65
N THR A 34 -3.68 -15.41 -5.71
CA THR A 34 -3.01 -15.05 -6.97
C THR A 34 -2.35 -16.28 -7.60
N THR A 35 -1.64 -17.10 -6.81
CA THR A 35 -0.92 -18.28 -7.34
C THR A 35 -1.89 -19.33 -7.91
N VAL A 36 -2.89 -19.76 -7.12
CA VAL A 36 -3.84 -20.77 -7.60
C VAL A 36 -4.79 -20.20 -8.68
N GLY A 37 -5.12 -18.91 -8.59
CA GLY A 37 -5.91 -18.21 -9.61
C GLY A 37 -5.19 -18.15 -10.95
N LEU A 38 -3.91 -17.77 -10.97
CA LEU A 38 -3.10 -17.75 -12.19
C LEU A 38 -2.97 -19.14 -12.81
N PHE A 39 -2.74 -20.16 -12.00
CA PHE A 39 -2.67 -21.53 -12.50
C PHE A 39 -3.96 -21.92 -13.24
N LYS A 40 -5.13 -21.68 -12.62
CA LYS A 40 -6.43 -21.93 -13.26
C LYS A 40 -6.66 -21.03 -14.49
N PHE A 41 -6.30 -19.74 -14.41
CA PHE A 41 -6.43 -18.83 -15.55
C PHE A 41 -5.68 -19.33 -16.78
N MET A 42 -4.44 -19.80 -16.62
CA MET A 42 -3.67 -20.36 -17.73
C MET A 42 -4.31 -21.62 -18.32
N LEU A 43 -4.91 -22.49 -17.49
CA LEU A 43 -5.69 -23.63 -17.98
C LEU A 43 -6.89 -23.18 -18.82
N LYS A 44 -7.66 -22.19 -18.33
CA LYS A 44 -8.80 -21.62 -19.06
C LYS A 44 -8.38 -20.95 -20.37
N VAL A 45 -7.22 -20.28 -20.39
CA VAL A 45 -6.64 -19.73 -21.63
C VAL A 45 -6.31 -20.84 -22.62
N ALA A 46 -5.71 -21.94 -22.16
CA ALA A 46 -5.38 -23.09 -23.04
C ALA A 46 -6.62 -23.73 -23.65
N GLU A 47 -7.71 -23.84 -22.88
CA GLU A 47 -9.00 -24.42 -23.31
C GLU A 47 -9.84 -23.48 -24.18
N SER A 48 -9.62 -22.15 -24.09
CA SER A 48 -10.43 -21.16 -24.81
C SER A 48 -10.28 -21.28 -26.32
N PRO A 49 -11.38 -21.22 -27.09
CA PRO A 49 -11.30 -21.18 -28.57
C PRO A 49 -10.72 -19.85 -29.10
N LYS A 50 -10.76 -18.76 -28.29
CA LYS A 50 -10.22 -17.46 -28.68
C LYS A 50 -8.69 -17.42 -28.56
N LYS A 51 -8.08 -16.59 -29.40
CA LYS A 51 -6.62 -16.39 -29.41
C LYS A 51 -6.18 -15.33 -28.39
N LEU A 52 -7.01 -14.30 -28.15
CA LEU A 52 -6.66 -13.12 -27.36
C LEU A 52 -7.25 -13.18 -25.96
N HIS A 53 -6.45 -12.84 -24.97
CA HIS A 53 -6.79 -12.84 -23.54
C HIS A 53 -6.20 -11.61 -22.85
N ILE A 54 -6.65 -11.30 -21.63
CA ILE A 54 -6.15 -10.17 -20.83
C ILE A 54 -5.75 -10.66 -19.44
N LEU A 55 -4.59 -10.18 -18.98
CA LEU A 55 -4.11 -10.21 -17.62
C LEU A 55 -3.91 -8.77 -17.16
N ALA A 56 -4.64 -8.34 -16.14
CA ALA A 56 -4.62 -6.97 -15.66
C ALA A 56 -4.14 -6.89 -14.20
N ALA A 57 -3.33 -5.87 -13.91
CA ALA A 57 -2.86 -5.49 -12.58
C ALA A 57 -2.83 -3.96 -12.47
N ASP A 58 -2.44 -3.39 -11.33
CA ASP A 58 -2.36 -1.94 -11.15
C ASP A 58 -1.51 -1.28 -12.23
N ASP A 59 -0.29 -1.78 -12.43
CA ASP A 59 0.56 -1.42 -13.56
C ASP A 59 1.28 -2.64 -14.16
N THR A 60 1.95 -2.45 -15.29
CA THR A 60 2.68 -3.54 -15.96
C THR A 60 3.88 -4.03 -15.15
N GLY A 61 4.54 -3.17 -14.37
CA GLY A 61 5.65 -3.56 -13.49
C GLY A 61 5.17 -4.40 -12.30
N ALA A 62 3.99 -4.09 -11.74
CA ALA A 62 3.35 -4.91 -10.73
C ALA A 62 2.98 -6.30 -11.29
N ALA A 63 2.43 -6.37 -12.51
CA ALA A 63 2.17 -7.63 -13.19
C ALA A 63 3.46 -8.45 -13.41
N GLU A 64 4.53 -7.83 -13.88
CA GLU A 64 5.83 -8.49 -14.08
C GLU A 64 6.35 -9.10 -12.78
N LYS A 65 6.42 -8.29 -11.72
CA LYS A 65 7.00 -8.68 -10.44
C LYS A 65 6.15 -9.69 -9.68
N ASN A 66 4.83 -9.45 -9.59
CA ASN A 66 3.95 -10.17 -8.67
C ASN A 66 3.21 -11.35 -9.31
N ILE A 67 3.23 -11.45 -10.65
CA ILE A 67 2.45 -12.43 -11.41
C ILE A 67 3.33 -13.24 -12.35
N ILE A 68 4.16 -12.58 -13.16
CA ILE A 68 4.85 -13.22 -14.28
C ILE A 68 6.18 -13.85 -13.83
N GLN A 69 7.03 -13.09 -13.12
CA GLN A 69 8.43 -13.46 -12.82
C GLN A 69 8.66 -13.97 -11.39
N LYS A 70 7.65 -13.95 -10.52
CA LYS A 70 7.79 -14.47 -9.14
C LYS A 70 7.94 -15.99 -9.10
N ASP A 71 8.37 -16.52 -7.95
CA ASP A 71 8.28 -17.95 -7.63
C ASP A 71 6.81 -18.40 -7.71
N LEU A 72 6.53 -19.54 -8.36
CA LEU A 72 5.18 -19.99 -8.68
C LEU A 72 4.39 -18.94 -9.49
N GLY A 73 5.06 -18.16 -10.30
CA GLY A 73 4.47 -17.27 -11.30
C GLY A 73 4.35 -17.95 -12.66
N ILE A 74 3.86 -17.22 -13.66
CA ILE A 74 3.56 -17.80 -14.97
C ILE A 74 4.82 -18.39 -15.64
N LEU A 75 5.98 -17.70 -15.57
CA LEU A 75 7.21 -18.20 -16.16
C LEU A 75 7.78 -19.43 -15.42
N ASP A 76 7.60 -19.48 -14.10
CA ASP A 76 8.08 -20.58 -13.29
C ASP A 76 7.22 -21.85 -13.48
N ASP A 77 5.88 -21.70 -13.47
CA ASP A 77 4.93 -22.81 -13.54
C ASP A 77 4.78 -23.39 -14.97
N PHE A 78 4.87 -22.55 -16.00
CA PHE A 78 4.61 -22.98 -17.38
C PHE A 78 5.88 -23.05 -18.24
N GLY A 79 7.01 -22.56 -17.76
CA GLY A 79 8.35 -22.76 -18.32
C GLY A 79 8.43 -22.49 -19.82
N VAL A 80 8.84 -23.51 -20.58
CA VAL A 80 9.03 -23.44 -22.05
C VAL A 80 7.74 -23.24 -22.86
N LEU A 81 6.57 -23.37 -22.22
CA LEU A 81 5.29 -23.17 -22.91
C LEU A 81 4.94 -21.68 -23.02
N VAL A 82 5.61 -20.80 -22.30
CA VAL A 82 5.30 -19.37 -22.27
C VAL A 82 6.53 -18.51 -22.58
N GLU A 83 6.31 -17.41 -23.28
CA GLU A 83 7.32 -16.40 -23.55
C GLU A 83 6.77 -15.02 -23.25
N TYR A 84 7.42 -14.26 -22.35
CA TYR A 84 7.00 -12.90 -22.03
C TYR A 84 7.71 -11.87 -22.91
N LYS A 85 6.93 -11.02 -23.56
CA LYS A 85 7.36 -9.93 -24.45
C LYS A 85 7.04 -8.58 -23.79
N GLY A 86 7.84 -8.14 -22.83
CA GLY A 86 7.62 -6.90 -22.05
C GLY A 86 7.57 -5.61 -22.87
N ASN A 87 8.26 -5.57 -24.00
CA ASN A 87 8.29 -4.42 -24.93
C ASN A 87 7.42 -4.64 -26.19
N GLY A 88 6.57 -5.68 -26.20
CA GLY A 88 5.84 -6.09 -27.39
C GLY A 88 6.70 -6.94 -28.33
N GLY A 89 6.17 -7.32 -29.47
CA GLY A 89 6.80 -8.16 -30.49
C GLY A 89 5.78 -9.00 -31.26
N GLY A 90 6.21 -9.74 -32.29
CA GLY A 90 5.31 -10.64 -33.03
C GLY A 90 4.07 -9.96 -33.64
N GLY A 91 4.16 -8.67 -33.99
CA GLY A 91 3.05 -7.88 -34.52
C GLY A 91 2.19 -7.14 -33.46
N TYR A 92 2.52 -7.25 -32.19
CA TYR A 92 1.83 -6.56 -31.08
C TYR A 92 2.77 -5.55 -30.42
N ASN A 93 2.33 -4.29 -30.28
CA ASN A 93 3.10 -3.19 -29.69
C ASN A 93 2.89 -3.07 -28.16
N MET A 94 2.25 -4.05 -27.54
CA MET A 94 1.92 -4.08 -26.12
C MET A 94 2.64 -5.23 -25.42
N PRO A 95 2.95 -5.08 -24.11
CA PRO A 95 3.41 -6.19 -23.29
C PRO A 95 2.41 -7.36 -23.35
N HIS A 96 2.92 -8.56 -23.62
CA HIS A 96 2.09 -9.74 -23.71
C HIS A 96 2.86 -11.02 -23.41
N ILE A 97 2.14 -12.07 -23.06
CA ILE A 97 2.64 -13.42 -22.93
C ILE A 97 2.19 -14.21 -24.17
N LEU A 98 3.14 -14.80 -24.85
CA LEU A 98 2.87 -15.82 -25.87
C LEU A 98 2.81 -17.18 -25.16
N PHE A 99 1.68 -17.87 -25.28
CA PHE A 99 1.46 -19.17 -24.67
C PHE A 99 1.22 -20.23 -25.74
N HIS A 100 2.13 -21.18 -25.83
CA HIS A 100 2.07 -22.31 -26.78
C HIS A 100 1.20 -23.42 -26.20
N THR A 101 0.08 -23.71 -26.84
CA THR A 101 -0.86 -24.73 -26.42
C THR A 101 -1.11 -25.76 -27.53
N SER A 102 -1.68 -26.91 -27.18
CA SER A 102 -2.11 -27.91 -28.18
C SER A 102 -3.17 -27.37 -29.12
N GLY A 103 -3.96 -26.37 -28.71
CA GLY A 103 -4.97 -25.68 -29.51
C GLY A 103 -4.41 -24.49 -30.33
N GLY A 104 -3.07 -24.31 -30.38
CA GLY A 104 -2.38 -23.20 -31.04
C GLY A 104 -1.91 -22.11 -30.08
N ASP A 105 -1.23 -21.12 -30.62
CA ASP A 105 -0.66 -20.01 -29.83
C ASP A 105 -1.74 -19.08 -29.32
N LYS A 106 -1.67 -18.75 -28.03
CA LYS A 106 -2.51 -17.76 -27.34
C LYS A 106 -1.70 -16.53 -27.01
N ILE A 107 -2.33 -15.36 -27.06
CA ILE A 107 -1.74 -14.07 -26.71
C ILE A 107 -2.49 -13.54 -25.48
N ILE A 108 -1.76 -13.32 -24.39
CA ILE A 108 -2.30 -12.74 -23.16
C ILE A 108 -1.71 -11.35 -23.01
N PHE A 109 -2.50 -10.31 -23.29
CA PHE A 109 -2.06 -8.92 -23.08
C PHE A 109 -1.91 -8.61 -21.60
N VAL A 110 -0.79 -7.99 -21.23
CA VAL A 110 -0.51 -7.54 -19.86
C VAL A 110 -0.84 -6.04 -19.77
N VAL A 111 -1.87 -5.73 -18.98
CA VAL A 111 -2.50 -4.40 -18.95
C VAL A 111 -2.41 -3.80 -17.55
N GLY A 112 -1.97 -2.55 -17.44
CA GLY A 112 -2.06 -1.75 -16.22
C GLY A 112 -3.38 -0.98 -16.18
N TYR A 113 -4.25 -1.22 -15.20
CA TYR A 113 -5.53 -0.52 -15.08
C TYR A 113 -5.42 0.85 -14.40
N GLY A 114 -4.32 1.14 -13.69
CA GLY A 114 -4.07 2.44 -13.07
C GLY A 114 -3.90 3.61 -14.04
N ASN A 115 -3.82 3.36 -15.37
CA ASN A 115 -3.66 4.40 -16.38
C ASN A 115 -4.72 4.27 -17.49
N LYS A 116 -5.76 5.13 -17.44
CA LYS A 116 -6.91 5.13 -18.35
C LYS A 116 -6.55 5.17 -19.83
N ARG A 117 -5.51 5.88 -20.24
CA ARG A 117 -5.08 5.95 -21.64
C ARG A 117 -4.54 4.62 -22.13
N LYS A 118 -3.71 3.96 -21.32
CA LYS A 118 -3.06 2.70 -21.70
C LYS A 118 -4.04 1.53 -21.81
N TRP A 119 -4.99 1.39 -20.88
CA TRP A 119 -5.91 0.27 -20.95
C TRP A 119 -6.97 0.42 -22.05
N LYS A 120 -7.35 1.64 -22.44
CA LYS A 120 -8.26 1.85 -23.58
C LYS A 120 -7.68 1.32 -24.88
N ASP A 121 -6.39 1.48 -25.08
CA ASP A 121 -5.72 0.95 -26.27
C ASP A 121 -5.73 -0.59 -26.28
N ALA A 122 -5.73 -1.23 -25.11
CA ALA A 122 -5.77 -2.66 -24.95
C ALA A 122 -7.16 -3.28 -25.21
N LEU A 123 -8.24 -2.53 -25.00
CA LEU A 123 -9.62 -3.06 -25.03
C LEU A 123 -10.31 -2.96 -26.40
N GLY A 124 -9.54 -2.93 -27.49
CA GLY A 124 -10.09 -2.83 -28.87
C GLY A 124 -10.69 -4.11 -29.45
N GLY A 125 -10.66 -5.24 -28.73
CA GLY A 125 -11.04 -6.58 -29.22
C GLY A 125 -12.08 -7.30 -28.38
N GLN A 126 -12.30 -8.57 -28.74
CA GLN A 126 -13.07 -9.57 -27.97
C GLN A 126 -12.10 -10.63 -27.44
N TYR A 127 -12.21 -10.96 -26.16
CA TYR A 127 -11.25 -11.78 -25.44
C TYR A 127 -11.88 -13.10 -24.94
N GLY A 128 -11.07 -14.12 -24.79
CA GLY A 128 -11.51 -15.39 -24.20
C GLY A 128 -11.55 -15.28 -22.68
N CYS A 129 -10.39 -15.02 -22.07
CA CYS A 129 -10.26 -14.98 -20.62
C CYS A 129 -9.71 -13.61 -20.17
N LEU A 130 -10.25 -13.12 -19.06
CA LEU A 130 -9.81 -11.93 -18.33
C LEU A 130 -9.42 -12.32 -16.91
N TYR A 131 -8.21 -11.96 -16.51
CA TYR A 131 -7.75 -12.02 -15.13
C TYR A 131 -7.49 -10.62 -14.61
N ILE A 132 -8.02 -10.27 -13.43
CA ILE A 132 -7.78 -8.98 -12.77
C ILE A 132 -7.21 -9.27 -11.37
N ASP A 133 -5.96 -8.86 -11.15
CA ASP A 133 -5.35 -8.91 -9.82
C ASP A 133 -5.77 -7.68 -9.02
N GLU A 134 -6.17 -7.89 -7.75
CA GLU A 134 -6.65 -6.84 -6.85
C GLU A 134 -7.76 -5.94 -7.45
N ILE A 135 -8.83 -6.56 -7.93
CA ILE A 135 -9.95 -5.89 -8.63
C ILE A 135 -10.57 -4.73 -7.82
N ASN A 136 -10.49 -4.76 -6.48
CA ASN A 136 -10.97 -3.70 -5.60
C ASN A 136 -10.19 -2.38 -5.75
N THR A 137 -8.99 -2.41 -6.33
CA THR A 137 -8.18 -1.21 -6.62
C THR A 137 -8.33 -0.72 -8.06
N ALA A 138 -9.01 -1.50 -8.93
CA ALA A 138 -9.15 -1.17 -10.34
C ALA A 138 -10.18 -0.04 -10.58
N ASP A 139 -9.91 0.77 -11.62
CA ASP A 139 -10.90 1.72 -12.14
C ASP A 139 -12.15 0.95 -12.59
N ILE A 140 -13.31 1.28 -12.03
CA ILE A 140 -14.57 0.60 -12.34
C ILE A 140 -14.94 0.67 -13.84
N GLU A 141 -14.56 1.73 -14.54
CA GLU A 141 -14.78 1.82 -15.99
C GLU A 141 -13.94 0.76 -16.75
N PHE A 142 -12.70 0.52 -16.27
CA PHE A 142 -11.90 -0.56 -16.82
C PHE A 142 -12.57 -1.92 -16.61
N VAL A 143 -13.03 -2.19 -15.40
CA VAL A 143 -13.69 -3.47 -15.07
C VAL A 143 -14.91 -3.69 -15.96
N ARG A 144 -15.78 -2.68 -16.10
CA ARG A 144 -16.98 -2.74 -16.96
C ARG A 144 -16.65 -3.05 -18.41
N GLU A 145 -15.67 -2.31 -18.97
CA GLU A 145 -15.27 -2.44 -20.36
C GLU A 145 -14.58 -3.78 -20.66
N ALA A 146 -13.70 -4.24 -19.76
CA ALA A 146 -12.97 -5.48 -19.94
C ALA A 146 -13.87 -6.71 -19.75
N ALA A 147 -14.72 -6.69 -18.71
CA ALA A 147 -15.67 -7.80 -18.46
C ALA A 147 -16.67 -8.00 -19.59
N MET A 148 -17.22 -6.89 -20.15
CA MET A 148 -18.17 -6.95 -21.28
C MET A 148 -17.58 -7.63 -22.53
N ARG A 149 -16.24 -7.59 -22.69
CA ARG A 149 -15.52 -8.11 -23.85
C ARG A 149 -14.93 -9.50 -23.67
N SER A 150 -15.10 -10.10 -22.50
CA SER A 150 -14.46 -11.35 -22.13
C SER A 150 -15.51 -12.44 -21.87
N ASP A 151 -15.22 -13.68 -22.30
CA ASP A 151 -16.12 -14.82 -22.10
C ASP A 151 -15.98 -15.40 -20.68
N TYR A 152 -14.79 -15.30 -20.09
CA TYR A 152 -14.46 -15.75 -18.74
C TYR A 152 -13.81 -14.64 -17.96
N LEU A 153 -14.23 -14.40 -16.72
CA LEU A 153 -13.65 -13.45 -15.79
C LEU A 153 -13.20 -14.14 -14.51
N MET A 154 -11.95 -13.97 -14.14
CA MET A 154 -11.45 -14.29 -12.81
C MET A 154 -10.80 -13.05 -12.19
N ALA A 155 -11.08 -12.80 -10.92
CA ALA A 155 -10.45 -11.71 -10.21
C ALA A 155 -10.07 -12.09 -8.79
N THR A 156 -8.93 -11.56 -8.33
CA THR A 156 -8.47 -11.70 -6.94
C THR A 156 -8.65 -10.40 -6.20
N LEU A 157 -8.85 -10.48 -4.88
CA LEU A 157 -8.86 -9.33 -3.99
C LEU A 157 -8.53 -9.71 -2.55
N ASN A 158 -7.96 -8.77 -1.81
CA ASN A 158 -8.09 -8.74 -0.36
C ASN A 158 -9.35 -7.92 -0.04
N PRO A 159 -10.13 -8.28 0.99
CA PRO A 159 -11.29 -7.49 1.38
C PRO A 159 -10.94 -6.03 1.62
N ASP A 160 -11.84 -5.12 1.26
CA ASP A 160 -11.64 -3.68 1.34
C ASP A 160 -12.93 -2.96 1.77
N ASP A 161 -13.09 -1.67 1.45
CA ASP A 161 -14.29 -0.89 1.69
C ASP A 161 -15.48 -1.47 0.91
N PRO A 162 -16.53 -1.96 1.59
CA PRO A 162 -17.71 -2.52 0.93
C PRO A 162 -18.51 -1.49 0.11
N GLY A 163 -18.26 -0.19 0.28
CA GLY A 163 -18.88 0.88 -0.49
C GLY A 163 -18.31 1.07 -1.90
N LEU A 164 -17.24 0.37 -2.28
CA LEU A 164 -16.68 0.45 -3.63
C LEU A 164 -17.66 -0.12 -4.67
N ASP A 165 -17.79 0.55 -5.81
CA ASP A 165 -18.72 0.15 -6.89
C ASP A 165 -18.48 -1.27 -7.39
N VAL A 166 -17.24 -1.76 -7.36
CA VAL A 166 -16.91 -3.12 -7.80
C VAL A 166 -17.55 -4.20 -6.91
N TYR A 167 -17.76 -3.93 -5.61
CA TYR A 167 -18.50 -4.86 -4.75
C TYR A 167 -19.96 -4.91 -5.18
N LYS A 168 -20.59 -3.77 -5.34
CA LYS A 168 -22.00 -3.68 -5.70
C LYS A 168 -22.31 -4.24 -7.08
N GLU A 169 -21.49 -3.92 -8.09
CA GLU A 169 -21.78 -4.29 -9.47
C GLU A 169 -21.33 -5.70 -9.85
N TYR A 170 -20.32 -6.24 -9.12
CA TYR A 170 -19.67 -7.51 -9.47
C TYR A 170 -19.63 -8.49 -8.30
N ILE A 171 -18.86 -8.22 -7.26
CA ILE A 171 -18.53 -9.23 -6.25
C ILE A 171 -19.77 -9.68 -5.49
N ASN A 172 -20.63 -8.74 -5.05
CA ASN A 172 -21.85 -9.05 -4.29
C ASN A 172 -22.94 -9.71 -5.14
N CYS A 173 -22.77 -9.76 -6.45
CA CYS A 173 -23.64 -10.55 -7.37
C CYS A 173 -23.21 -12.02 -7.48
N SER A 174 -22.13 -12.44 -6.82
CA SER A 174 -21.66 -13.83 -6.79
C SER A 174 -22.08 -14.57 -5.51
N ARG A 175 -22.04 -15.88 -5.50
CA ARG A 175 -22.35 -16.71 -4.32
C ARG A 175 -21.30 -17.80 -4.15
N PRO A 176 -20.94 -18.19 -2.93
CA PRO A 176 -20.15 -19.39 -2.72
C PRO A 176 -20.91 -20.64 -3.17
N LEU A 177 -20.18 -21.69 -3.54
CA LEU A 177 -20.78 -22.98 -3.75
C LEU A 177 -21.31 -23.54 -2.41
N PRO A 178 -22.43 -24.29 -2.40
CA PRO A 178 -23.07 -24.77 -1.16
C PRO A 178 -22.11 -25.49 -0.20
N GLU A 179 -21.19 -26.29 -0.72
CA GLU A 179 -20.22 -27.03 0.06
C GLU A 179 -19.14 -26.13 0.73
N TRP A 180 -18.99 -24.88 0.28
CA TRP A 180 -17.99 -23.92 0.79
C TRP A 180 -18.61 -22.71 1.50
N GLU A 181 -19.93 -22.66 1.60
CA GLU A 181 -20.66 -21.56 2.25
C GLU A 181 -20.27 -21.40 3.72
N ASN A 182 -20.16 -22.52 4.46
CA ASN A 182 -19.79 -22.52 5.88
C ASN A 182 -18.35 -22.07 6.15
N GLU A 183 -17.47 -22.03 5.15
CA GLU A 183 -16.11 -21.54 5.27
C GLU A 183 -15.97 -20.05 4.89
N THR A 184 -17.04 -19.46 4.37
CA THR A 184 -17.11 -18.03 4.10
C THR A 184 -17.54 -17.30 5.37
N PRO A 185 -16.80 -16.26 5.84
CA PRO A 185 -17.20 -15.53 7.03
C PRO A 185 -18.62 -14.97 6.92
N LYS A 186 -19.36 -15.03 8.04
CA LYS A 186 -20.75 -14.56 8.08
C LYS A 186 -20.87 -13.10 7.62
N GLU A 187 -19.93 -12.26 8.03
CA GLU A 187 -19.88 -10.83 7.64
C GLU A 187 -19.77 -10.66 6.12
N ILE A 188 -19.02 -11.52 5.43
CA ILE A 188 -18.97 -11.53 3.97
C ILE A 188 -20.29 -12.02 3.38
N MET A 189 -20.85 -13.11 3.94
CA MET A 189 -22.15 -13.65 3.49
C MET A 189 -23.27 -12.61 3.62
N ASP A 190 -23.28 -11.86 4.72
CA ASP A 190 -24.26 -10.80 4.98
C ASP A 190 -24.15 -9.63 3.98
N GLU A 191 -23.01 -9.46 3.33
CA GLU A 191 -22.77 -8.42 2.30
C GLU A 191 -23.01 -8.90 0.87
N LEU A 192 -23.08 -10.21 0.61
CA LEU A 192 -23.41 -10.77 -0.71
C LEU A 192 -24.92 -10.70 -0.98
N GLN A 193 -25.50 -9.48 -0.98
CA GLN A 193 -26.96 -9.24 -1.02
C GLN A 193 -27.50 -8.80 -2.37
N GLU A 194 -26.64 -8.46 -3.34
CA GLU A 194 -27.10 -8.08 -4.68
C GLU A 194 -27.72 -9.28 -5.39
N GLU A 195 -28.57 -9.02 -6.39
CA GLU A 195 -29.21 -10.09 -7.16
C GLU A 195 -28.14 -11.05 -7.77
N PRO A 196 -28.16 -12.36 -7.43
CA PRO A 196 -27.13 -13.26 -7.87
C PRO A 196 -27.18 -13.48 -9.38
N LYS A 197 -26.04 -13.32 -10.03
CA LYS A 197 -25.91 -13.61 -11.46
C LYS A 197 -25.64 -15.09 -11.69
N PRO A 198 -26.32 -15.74 -12.64
CA PRO A 198 -26.19 -17.17 -12.89
C PRO A 198 -24.73 -17.58 -13.16
N GLY A 199 -24.24 -18.56 -12.41
CA GLY A 199 -22.89 -19.12 -12.58
C GLY A 199 -21.76 -18.25 -12.02
N TRP A 200 -22.05 -17.12 -11.36
CA TRP A 200 -21.03 -16.31 -10.71
C TRP A 200 -20.68 -16.89 -9.35
N VAL A 201 -19.42 -17.31 -9.16
CA VAL A 201 -18.95 -17.99 -7.95
C VAL A 201 -18.04 -17.10 -7.12
N HIS A 202 -18.31 -17.04 -5.82
CA HIS A 202 -17.47 -16.39 -4.82
C HIS A 202 -16.64 -17.45 -4.09
N TRP A 203 -15.33 -17.26 -4.05
CA TRP A 203 -14.39 -18.11 -3.34
C TRP A 203 -13.76 -17.32 -2.19
N PHE A 204 -13.96 -17.77 -0.96
CA PHE A 204 -13.25 -17.21 0.19
C PHE A 204 -12.04 -18.10 0.54
N PHE A 205 -10.84 -17.52 0.47
CA PHE A 205 -9.59 -18.19 0.81
C PHE A 205 -8.94 -17.56 2.04
N SER A 206 -8.50 -18.38 2.98
CA SER A 206 -7.77 -17.98 4.18
C SER A 206 -6.42 -18.69 4.27
N PHE A 207 -5.61 -18.35 5.27
CA PHE A 207 -4.29 -18.97 5.50
C PHE A 207 -4.31 -20.50 5.50
N VAL A 208 -5.39 -21.11 6.04
CA VAL A 208 -5.51 -22.58 6.17
C VAL A 208 -5.56 -23.31 4.82
N HIS A 209 -5.95 -22.62 3.76
CA HIS A 209 -6.02 -23.21 2.42
C HIS A 209 -4.67 -23.22 1.69
N ASN A 210 -3.72 -22.40 2.13
CA ASN A 210 -2.37 -22.36 1.58
C ASN A 210 -1.44 -23.31 2.31
N LEU A 211 -1.39 -24.57 1.89
CA LEU A 211 -0.55 -25.60 2.50
C LEU A 211 0.95 -25.34 2.34
N GLY A 212 1.36 -24.42 1.45
CA GLY A 212 2.75 -23.99 1.28
C GLY A 212 3.18 -22.88 2.22
N LEU A 213 2.24 -22.28 3.00
CA LEU A 213 2.56 -21.23 3.95
C LEU A 213 3.14 -21.83 5.22
N SER A 214 4.42 -21.54 5.51
CA SER A 214 5.05 -22.02 6.75
C SER A 214 4.50 -21.29 7.97
N LYS A 215 4.56 -21.97 9.14
CA LYS A 215 4.12 -21.40 10.41
C LYS A 215 4.93 -20.14 10.76
N GLU A 216 6.23 -20.17 10.53
CA GLU A 216 7.14 -19.05 10.79
C GLU A 216 6.75 -17.82 9.95
N LYS A 217 6.39 -18.02 8.67
CA LYS A 217 5.92 -16.93 7.79
C LYS A 217 4.58 -16.38 8.24
N LEU A 218 3.66 -17.24 8.66
CA LEU A 218 2.38 -16.81 9.22
C LEU A 218 2.57 -16.01 10.50
N ASP A 219 3.40 -16.49 11.43
CA ASP A 219 3.71 -15.80 12.68
C ASP A 219 4.36 -14.42 12.41
N GLN A 220 5.24 -14.33 11.41
CA GLN A 220 5.82 -13.06 10.96
C GLN A 220 4.77 -12.09 10.44
N ILE A 221 3.85 -12.55 9.58
CA ILE A 221 2.74 -11.74 9.06
C ILE A 221 1.87 -11.22 10.21
N MET A 222 1.51 -12.10 11.15
CA MET A 222 0.68 -11.75 12.32
C MET A 222 1.36 -10.74 13.24
N THR A 223 2.67 -10.90 13.46
CA THR A 223 3.45 -10.01 14.33
C THR A 223 3.64 -8.62 13.72
N ASN A 224 3.85 -8.57 12.39
CA ASN A 224 4.11 -7.31 11.69
C ASN A 224 2.84 -6.54 11.33
N THR A 225 1.65 -7.11 11.56
CA THR A 225 0.38 -6.44 11.25
C THR A 225 -0.28 -5.94 12.53
N PRO A 226 -0.44 -4.63 12.75
CA PRO A 226 -1.04 -4.09 13.97
C PRO A 226 -2.50 -4.51 14.13
N LYS A 227 -2.84 -5.08 15.28
CA LYS A 227 -4.22 -5.46 15.62
C LYS A 227 -5.11 -4.23 15.74
N GLY A 228 -6.40 -4.37 15.38
CA GLY A 228 -7.39 -3.29 15.48
C GLY A 228 -7.33 -2.27 14.32
N THR A 229 -6.46 -2.47 13.34
CA THR A 229 -6.37 -1.61 12.15
C THR A 229 -7.19 -2.16 10.99
N LYS A 230 -7.49 -1.31 9.99
CA LYS A 230 -8.09 -1.75 8.72
C LYS A 230 -7.29 -2.88 8.08
N ILE A 231 -5.95 -2.76 8.06
CA ILE A 231 -5.07 -3.80 7.49
C ILE A 231 -5.27 -5.13 8.22
N TRP A 232 -5.33 -5.12 9.56
CA TRP A 232 -5.60 -6.33 10.33
C TRP A 232 -6.93 -6.94 9.94
N LYS A 233 -8.00 -6.11 9.90
CA LYS A 233 -9.34 -6.56 9.52
C LYS A 233 -9.36 -7.15 8.10
N ASN A 234 -8.83 -6.42 7.13
CA ASN A 234 -8.93 -6.81 5.72
C ASN A 234 -7.96 -7.94 5.34
N LYS A 235 -6.69 -7.84 5.77
CA LYS A 235 -5.64 -8.78 5.32
C LYS A 235 -5.45 -9.99 6.22
N ILE A 236 -5.71 -9.85 7.53
CA ILE A 236 -5.53 -10.96 8.49
C ILE A 236 -6.84 -11.67 8.78
N GLN A 237 -7.90 -10.93 9.10
CA GLN A 237 -9.21 -11.54 9.36
C GLN A 237 -9.95 -11.89 8.06
N GLY A 238 -9.57 -11.28 6.94
CA GLY A 238 -10.25 -11.46 5.66
C GLY A 238 -11.64 -10.85 5.63
N LEU A 239 -11.89 -9.80 6.41
CA LEU A 239 -13.19 -9.14 6.53
C LEU A 239 -13.16 -7.78 5.84
N ARG A 240 -14.27 -7.41 5.21
CA ARG A 240 -14.47 -6.10 4.61
C ARG A 240 -14.65 -5.02 5.67
N GLY A 241 -14.30 -3.79 5.37
CA GLY A 241 -14.55 -2.65 6.25
C GLY A 241 -13.74 -1.43 5.87
N LYS A 242 -14.33 -0.27 6.17
CA LYS A 242 -13.67 1.02 6.12
C LYS A 242 -12.70 1.15 7.29
N ALA A 243 -11.69 1.98 7.11
CA ALA A 243 -10.91 2.47 8.22
C ALA A 243 -11.74 3.52 8.98
N THR A 244 -11.97 3.30 10.26
CA THR A 244 -12.72 4.21 11.12
C THR A 244 -11.96 4.46 12.42
N GLY A 245 -12.20 5.62 13.05
CA GLY A 245 -11.58 5.96 14.33
C GLY A 245 -10.11 6.41 14.22
N LEU A 246 -9.40 6.31 15.33
CA LEU A 246 -8.01 6.77 15.45
C LEU A 246 -7.06 5.95 14.60
N ILE A 247 -6.21 6.66 13.84
CA ILE A 247 -5.20 6.04 12.98
C ILE A 247 -4.12 5.36 13.81
N PHE A 248 -3.56 6.07 14.80
CA PHE A 248 -2.48 5.55 15.64
C PHE A 248 -3.00 4.96 16.97
N SER A 249 -4.08 4.16 16.90
CA SER A 249 -4.72 3.56 18.08
C SER A 249 -3.82 2.61 18.90
N ASN A 250 -2.69 2.15 18.31
CA ASN A 250 -1.69 1.34 18.99
C ASN A 250 -0.54 2.18 19.60
N PHE A 251 -0.60 3.51 19.51
CA PHE A 251 0.34 4.40 20.18
C PHE A 251 -0.07 4.55 21.65
N GLU A 252 0.77 4.03 22.54
CA GLU A 252 0.55 4.10 23.99
C GLU A 252 1.60 5.03 24.62
N ARG A 253 1.18 6.12 25.26
CA ARG A 253 2.12 7.10 25.84
C ARG A 253 3.07 6.45 26.86
N SER A 254 2.61 5.47 27.64
CA SER A 254 3.44 4.75 28.62
C SER A 254 4.58 3.93 28.03
N LYS A 255 4.47 3.55 26.75
CA LYS A 255 5.47 2.73 26.05
C LYS A 255 6.32 3.52 25.06
N HIS A 256 5.71 4.52 24.41
CA HIS A 256 6.29 5.19 23.26
C HIS A 256 6.73 6.63 23.53
N VAL A 257 6.40 7.18 24.73
CA VAL A 257 6.90 8.49 25.14
C VAL A 257 8.08 8.33 26.11
N ILE A 258 9.16 9.03 25.80
CA ILE A 258 10.37 9.04 26.62
C ILE A 258 10.73 10.45 27.04
N THR A 259 11.42 10.60 28.17
CA THR A 259 11.93 11.90 28.63
C THR A 259 13.13 12.36 27.81
N VAL A 260 13.41 13.65 27.84
CA VAL A 260 14.66 14.23 27.26
C VAL A 260 15.89 13.51 27.80
N GLN A 261 15.93 13.19 29.10
CA GLN A 261 17.05 12.50 29.73
C GLN A 261 17.24 11.08 29.16
N GLN A 262 16.14 10.36 29.02
CA GLN A 262 16.19 9.01 28.40
C GLN A 262 16.64 9.10 26.93
N ALA A 263 16.12 10.04 26.16
CA ALA A 263 16.54 10.23 24.77
C ALA A 263 18.04 10.54 24.65
N LYS A 264 18.62 11.30 25.58
CA LYS A 264 20.06 11.61 25.59
C LYS A 264 20.96 10.41 25.89
N THR A 265 20.43 9.31 26.41
CA THR A 265 21.19 8.08 26.60
C THR A 265 21.27 7.22 25.33
N LEU A 266 20.43 7.51 24.34
CA LEU A 266 20.39 6.75 23.09
C LEU A 266 21.56 7.10 22.17
N LYS A 267 22.04 6.12 21.42
CA LYS A 267 23.06 6.33 20.40
C LYS A 267 22.41 6.50 19.04
N PHE A 268 22.60 7.67 18.46
CA PHE A 268 22.03 8.01 17.16
C PHE A 268 23.06 7.84 16.04
N LYS A 269 22.66 7.17 14.95
CA LYS A 269 23.48 7.05 13.74
C LYS A 269 23.11 8.08 12.68
N LYS A 270 21.91 8.66 12.73
CA LYS A 270 21.42 9.64 11.75
C LYS A 270 20.46 10.63 12.41
N PHE A 271 20.58 11.90 12.02
CA PHE A 271 19.60 12.93 12.31
C PHE A 271 18.96 13.44 11.02
N THR A 272 17.70 13.82 11.09
CA THR A 272 16.91 14.36 9.99
C THR A 272 15.89 15.36 10.53
N ALA A 273 15.40 16.23 9.68
CA ALA A 273 14.36 17.18 10.05
C ALA A 273 13.45 17.47 8.86
N ALA A 274 12.25 17.94 9.14
CA ALA A 274 11.37 18.42 8.09
C ALA A 274 10.49 19.57 8.53
N LEU A 275 9.93 20.23 7.54
CA LEU A 275 9.02 21.34 7.64
C LEU A 275 7.77 21.05 6.81
N ASP A 276 6.62 21.07 7.46
CA ASP A 276 5.31 21.10 6.82
C ASP A 276 4.71 22.50 6.94
N THR A 277 4.25 23.03 5.81
CA THR A 277 3.63 24.35 5.73
C THR A 277 2.30 24.18 5.03
N SER A 278 1.21 24.22 5.77
CA SER A 278 -0.13 24.18 5.19
C SER A 278 -0.64 25.60 4.95
N TYR A 279 -0.87 25.94 3.70
CA TYR A 279 -1.57 27.16 3.28
C TYR A 279 -2.97 26.81 2.74
N SER A 280 -3.73 26.01 3.49
CA SER A 280 -5.10 25.65 3.11
C SER A 280 -6.09 26.70 3.61
N SER A 281 -6.96 27.17 2.74
CA SER A 281 -8.08 28.06 3.13
C SER A 281 -9.10 27.42 4.08
N LYS A 282 -8.99 26.13 4.36
CA LYS A 282 -9.89 25.34 5.20
C LYS A 282 -9.28 24.93 6.55
N SER A 283 -7.97 25.05 6.72
CA SER A 283 -7.26 24.78 7.96
C SER A 283 -6.52 26.02 8.39
N PRO A 284 -6.43 26.35 9.70
CA PRO A 284 -5.58 27.45 10.14
C PRO A 284 -4.14 27.17 9.65
N ASP A 285 -3.53 28.20 9.03
CA ASP A 285 -2.17 28.15 8.49
C ASP A 285 -1.18 27.69 9.57
N THR A 286 -0.93 26.41 9.63
CA THR A 286 -0.04 25.79 10.62
C THR A 286 1.29 25.47 9.97
N ILE A 287 2.36 25.88 10.63
CA ILE A 287 3.73 25.60 10.23
C ILE A 287 4.31 24.65 11.27
N ALA A 288 4.61 23.42 10.88
CA ALA A 288 5.16 22.39 11.76
C ALA A 288 6.60 22.05 11.39
N MET A 289 7.49 22.17 12.36
CA MET A 289 8.91 21.82 12.26
C MET A 289 9.20 20.62 13.15
N ILE A 290 9.78 19.57 12.60
CA ILE A 290 10.11 18.33 13.32
C ILE A 290 11.59 18.02 13.16
N PHE A 291 12.21 17.58 14.27
CA PHE A 291 13.59 17.07 14.29
C PHE A 291 13.59 15.64 14.85
N GLN A 292 14.29 14.75 14.18
CA GLN A 292 14.30 13.32 14.50
C GLN A 292 15.71 12.75 14.53
N GLY A 293 15.86 11.67 15.30
CA GLY A 293 17.04 10.83 15.30
C GLY A 293 16.69 9.38 15.01
N ILE A 294 17.55 8.70 14.27
CA ILE A 294 17.49 7.24 14.07
C ILE A 294 18.62 6.63 14.85
N THR A 295 18.29 5.72 15.77
CA THR A 295 19.28 5.09 16.66
C THR A 295 20.06 3.96 15.98
N GLU A 296 21.15 3.53 16.61
CA GLU A 296 21.94 2.37 16.16
C GLU A 296 21.11 1.07 16.18
N ASP A 297 20.18 0.94 17.14
CA ASP A 297 19.24 -0.17 17.29
C ASP A 297 17.92 0.05 16.48
N ARG A 298 17.97 0.90 15.44
CA ARG A 298 16.93 1.07 14.41
C ARG A 298 15.61 1.66 14.90
N LYS A 299 15.62 2.41 15.98
CA LYS A 299 14.44 3.16 16.45
C LYS A 299 14.41 4.55 15.85
N LEU A 300 13.23 5.01 15.46
CA LEU A 300 12.93 6.38 15.11
C LEU A 300 12.50 7.13 16.38
N VAL A 301 13.16 8.25 16.68
CA VAL A 301 12.86 9.08 17.84
C VAL A 301 12.55 10.51 17.38
N THR A 302 11.35 11.01 17.64
CA THR A 302 11.01 12.43 17.47
C THR A 302 11.56 13.17 18.67
N LEU A 303 12.56 14.03 18.43
CA LEU A 303 13.41 14.66 19.47
C LEU A 303 13.00 16.08 19.82
N ALA A 304 12.51 16.83 18.84
CA ALA A 304 12.06 18.21 19.03
C ALA A 304 11.01 18.60 17.97
N GLU A 305 10.16 19.53 18.36
CA GLU A 305 9.19 20.17 17.49
C GLU A 305 9.12 21.68 17.69
N LYS A 306 8.62 22.36 16.69
CA LYS A 306 8.19 23.76 16.80
C LYS A 306 7.00 23.97 15.88
N VAL A 307 5.90 24.43 16.46
CA VAL A 307 4.64 24.64 15.72
C VAL A 307 4.23 26.09 15.83
N TYR A 308 3.84 26.69 14.72
CA TYR A 308 3.25 28.03 14.66
C TYR A 308 1.89 27.92 13.99
N ASN A 309 0.89 28.53 14.62
CA ASN A 309 -0.43 28.68 14.03
C ASN A 309 -0.59 30.14 13.60
N ASN A 310 -0.50 30.42 12.30
CA ASN A 310 -0.55 31.77 11.76
C ASN A 310 -1.86 32.50 12.08
N ALA A 311 -2.97 31.79 12.20
CA ALA A 311 -4.25 32.37 12.58
C ALA A 311 -4.28 32.91 14.03
N LYS A 312 -3.34 32.48 14.88
CA LYS A 312 -3.22 32.90 16.28
C LYS A 312 -2.08 33.90 16.51
N LEU A 313 -1.32 34.25 15.48
CA LEU A 313 -0.26 35.22 15.57
C LEU A 313 -0.79 36.62 15.25
N ASP A 314 -0.34 37.64 15.98
CA ASP A 314 -0.67 39.04 15.68
C ASP A 314 -0.22 39.43 14.26
N VAL A 315 0.91 38.90 13.81
CA VAL A 315 1.41 39.02 12.45
C VAL A 315 1.72 37.64 11.92
N PRO A 316 1.01 37.17 10.89
CA PRO A 316 1.27 35.89 10.25
C PRO A 316 2.71 35.82 9.69
N LEU A 317 3.33 34.63 9.80
CA LEU A 317 4.68 34.41 9.27
C LEU A 317 4.62 34.34 7.74
N ALA A 318 5.46 35.17 7.10
CA ALA A 318 5.73 35.07 5.69
C ALA A 318 6.72 33.90 5.41
N PRO A 319 6.84 33.40 4.17
CA PRO A 319 7.83 32.39 3.79
C PRO A 319 9.28 32.76 4.20
N SER A 320 9.65 34.01 4.12
CA SER A 320 10.96 34.53 4.58
C SER A 320 11.17 34.39 6.09
N ASP A 321 10.13 34.68 6.88
CA ASP A 321 10.16 34.53 8.34
C ASP A 321 10.22 33.05 8.74
N THR A 322 9.44 32.23 8.07
CA THR A 322 9.46 30.78 8.23
C THR A 322 10.85 30.21 7.97
N ALA A 323 11.53 30.66 6.90
CA ALA A 323 12.88 30.21 6.57
C ALA A 323 13.88 30.58 7.69
N VAL A 324 13.81 31.79 8.21
CA VAL A 324 14.69 32.25 9.34
C VAL A 324 14.41 31.41 10.60
N LYS A 325 13.14 31.24 10.95
CA LYS A 325 12.73 30.47 12.14
C LYS A 325 13.09 28.98 12.02
N PHE A 326 12.98 28.40 10.83
CA PHE A 326 13.33 26.99 10.61
C PHE A 326 14.85 26.78 10.74
N VAL A 327 15.67 27.67 10.18
CA VAL A 327 17.14 27.60 10.38
C VAL A 327 17.52 27.79 11.84
N ALA A 328 16.89 28.72 12.56
CA ALA A 328 17.10 28.88 13.99
C ALA A 328 16.73 27.64 14.80
N PHE A 329 15.61 27.00 14.48
CA PHE A 329 15.19 25.71 15.07
C PHE A 329 16.23 24.61 14.81
N LEU A 330 16.72 24.48 13.58
CA LEU A 330 17.76 23.51 13.23
C LEU A 330 19.07 23.73 13.98
N GLU A 331 19.50 25.00 14.14
CA GLU A 331 20.70 25.34 14.91
C GLU A 331 20.53 25.04 16.41
N GLN A 332 19.34 25.23 16.96
CA GLN A 332 19.04 24.81 18.33
C GLN A 332 19.10 23.31 18.49
N CYS A 333 18.42 22.55 17.59
CA CYS A 333 18.45 21.08 17.59
C CYS A 333 19.87 20.54 17.41
N ARG A 334 20.69 21.20 16.58
CA ARG A 334 22.10 20.85 16.42
C ARG A 334 22.90 20.92 17.71
N LYS A 335 22.65 21.94 18.54
CA LYS A 335 23.32 22.10 19.85
C LYS A 335 22.84 21.06 20.85
N ASP A 336 21.54 20.74 20.84
CA ASP A 336 20.94 19.88 21.83
C ASP A 336 21.12 18.40 21.55
N TRP A 337 21.09 18.01 20.27
CA TRP A 337 21.02 16.62 19.81
C TRP A 337 22.12 16.19 18.84
N GLY A 338 22.31 16.96 17.77
CA GLY A 338 23.25 16.63 16.72
C GLY A 338 22.89 17.24 15.36
N PHE A 339 23.66 16.94 14.34
CA PHE A 339 23.59 17.60 13.05
C PHE A 339 22.76 16.83 12.02
N ALA A 340 21.63 17.38 11.62
CA ALA A 340 20.82 16.93 10.49
C ALA A 340 21.26 17.66 9.21
N LYS A 341 22.13 17.03 8.42
CA LYS A 341 22.65 17.64 7.18
C LYS A 341 21.56 17.86 6.14
N ASP A 342 20.69 16.86 5.95
CA ASP A 342 19.63 16.85 4.96
C ASP A 342 18.28 17.06 5.66
N VAL A 343 17.53 18.04 5.18
CA VAL A 343 16.23 18.44 5.74
C VAL A 343 15.20 18.57 4.61
N TYR A 344 13.95 18.24 4.89
CA TYR A 344 12.91 18.03 3.90
C TYR A 344 11.75 19.00 4.11
N ILE A 345 11.29 19.63 3.05
CA ILE A 345 10.24 20.65 3.06
C ILE A 345 9.10 20.21 2.18
N ASP A 346 7.87 20.44 2.59
CA ASP A 346 6.72 20.15 1.74
C ASP A 346 6.90 20.82 0.35
N ASN A 347 6.85 19.98 -0.69
CA ASN A 347 7.05 20.44 -2.07
C ASN A 347 5.89 21.34 -2.59
N ALA A 348 4.76 21.40 -1.90
CA ALA A 348 3.68 22.33 -2.23
C ALA A 348 4.06 23.80 -1.92
N ASP A 349 5.00 24.01 -0.98
CA ASP A 349 5.46 25.36 -0.58
C ASP A 349 6.76 25.76 -1.28
N GLN A 350 6.68 26.04 -2.56
CA GLN A 350 7.83 26.49 -3.34
C GLN A 350 8.35 27.89 -2.89
N ALA A 351 7.51 28.70 -2.25
CA ALA A 351 7.90 30.00 -1.74
C ALA A 351 8.91 29.86 -0.58
N THR A 352 8.58 29.06 0.43
CA THR A 352 9.49 28.80 1.56
C THR A 352 10.76 28.06 1.13
N ILE A 353 10.66 27.10 0.20
CA ILE A 353 11.83 26.41 -0.36
C ILE A 353 12.77 27.42 -1.04
N THR A 354 12.22 28.36 -1.81
CA THR A 354 13.00 29.41 -2.46
C THR A 354 13.69 30.33 -1.46
N GLU A 355 12.99 30.75 -0.40
CA GLU A 355 13.58 31.59 0.65
C GLU A 355 14.65 30.83 1.45
N LEU A 356 14.50 29.54 1.73
CA LEU A 356 15.53 28.72 2.38
C LEU A 356 16.80 28.59 1.50
N ARG A 357 16.63 28.39 0.19
CA ARG A 357 17.75 28.33 -0.76
C ARG A 357 18.44 29.68 -0.87
N LYS A 358 17.67 30.78 -0.85
CA LYS A 358 18.19 32.17 -0.80
C LYS A 358 18.93 32.44 0.51
N TYR A 359 18.36 32.03 1.67
CA TYR A 359 19.00 32.13 2.97
C TYR A 359 20.35 31.42 2.96
N LYS A 360 20.42 30.19 2.47
CA LYS A 360 21.67 29.43 2.35
C LYS A 360 22.73 30.17 1.52
N ARG A 361 22.33 30.76 0.39
CA ARG A 361 23.23 31.50 -0.50
C ARG A 361 23.76 32.79 0.12
N LEU A 362 22.90 33.53 0.84
CA LEU A 362 23.24 34.88 1.34
C LEU A 362 23.89 34.88 2.73
N LYS A 363 23.41 33.99 3.62
CA LYS A 363 23.85 33.91 5.01
C LYS A 363 24.84 32.77 5.26
N GLY A 364 24.85 31.78 4.40
CA GLY A 364 25.55 30.52 4.59
C GLY A 364 24.90 29.66 5.66
N CYS A 365 24.58 28.41 5.34
CA CYS A 365 24.20 27.44 6.34
C CYS A 365 24.64 26.03 5.88
N LEU A 366 24.78 25.13 6.84
CA LEU A 366 25.31 23.79 6.58
C LEU A 366 24.26 22.81 6.10
N TYR A 367 22.98 23.19 6.10
CA TYR A 367 21.85 22.32 5.76
C TYR A 367 21.64 22.23 4.25
N ASN A 368 21.26 21.05 3.79
CA ASN A 368 20.73 20.84 2.44
C ASN A 368 19.20 20.82 2.52
N PHE A 369 18.55 21.66 1.74
CA PHE A 369 17.10 21.78 1.69
C PHE A 369 16.59 21.00 0.49
N TRP A 370 15.82 19.92 0.76
CA TRP A 370 15.25 19.03 -0.23
C TRP A 370 13.74 19.12 -0.24
N ASP A 371 13.17 18.98 -1.41
CA ASP A 371 11.73 18.81 -1.55
C ASP A 371 11.33 17.46 -0.94
N ALA A 372 10.24 17.42 -0.16
CA ALA A 372 9.77 16.19 0.47
C ALA A 372 9.40 15.12 -0.57
N TYR A 373 9.83 13.88 -0.34
CA TYR A 373 9.57 12.76 -1.21
C TYR A 373 8.12 12.28 -1.06
N LYS A 374 7.27 12.49 -2.06
CA LYS A 374 5.83 12.15 -2.03
C LYS A 374 5.45 10.93 -2.89
N GLN A 375 6.41 10.13 -3.37
CA GLN A 375 6.11 8.91 -4.12
C GLN A 375 5.58 7.77 -3.25
N LEU A 376 5.75 7.87 -1.92
CA LEU A 376 5.12 6.96 -0.98
C LEU A 376 3.76 7.53 -0.56
N GLY A 377 2.68 6.79 -0.85
CA GLY A 377 1.30 7.18 -0.54
C GLY A 377 1.07 7.40 0.96
N ILE A 378 0.09 8.22 1.33
CA ILE A 378 -0.20 8.52 2.74
C ILE A 378 -0.55 7.28 3.53
N ILE A 379 -1.29 6.34 2.93
CA ILE A 379 -1.67 5.06 3.54
C ILE A 379 -0.43 4.21 3.82
N ASP A 380 0.52 4.14 2.88
CA ASP A 380 1.76 3.38 3.08
C ASP A 380 2.62 3.97 4.19
N ARG A 381 2.67 5.31 4.27
CA ARG A 381 3.37 6.02 5.35
C ARG A 381 2.78 5.69 6.72
N ILE A 382 1.46 5.74 6.83
CA ILE A 382 0.73 5.37 8.04
C ILE A 382 1.01 3.92 8.42
N ASN A 383 0.94 3.00 7.46
CA ASN A 383 1.16 1.58 7.70
C ASN A 383 2.57 1.26 8.19
N LEU A 384 3.60 1.91 7.62
CA LEU A 384 4.98 1.78 8.11
C LEU A 384 5.10 2.28 9.56
N GLN A 385 4.54 3.44 9.86
CA GLN A 385 4.60 4.02 11.20
C GLN A 385 3.85 3.18 12.23
N LEU A 386 2.67 2.65 11.89
CA LEU A 386 1.92 1.69 12.72
C LEU A 386 2.75 0.42 13.00
N GLY A 387 3.43 -0.10 11.98
CA GLY A 387 4.33 -1.25 12.13
C GLY A 387 5.48 -0.96 13.11
N TRP A 388 6.12 0.21 13.02
CA TRP A 388 7.20 0.60 13.93
C TRP A 388 6.72 0.84 15.36
N ILE A 389 5.52 1.42 15.53
CA ILE A 389 4.87 1.54 16.85
C ILE A 389 4.66 0.15 17.44
N GLN A 390 4.09 -0.79 16.69
CA GLN A 390 3.88 -2.17 17.13
C GLN A 390 5.18 -2.88 17.53
N GLN A 391 6.27 -2.60 16.84
CA GLN A 391 7.61 -3.16 17.11
C GLN A 391 8.34 -2.46 18.28
N GLY A 392 7.78 -1.38 18.85
CA GLY A 392 8.48 -0.53 19.83
C GLY A 392 9.66 0.25 19.25
N CYS A 393 9.65 0.44 17.92
CA CYS A 393 10.69 1.16 17.17
C CYS A 393 10.34 2.62 16.89
N TYR A 394 9.21 3.12 17.38
CA TYR A 394 8.78 4.51 17.25
C TYR A 394 8.65 5.16 18.63
N LEU A 395 9.43 6.21 18.88
CA LEU A 395 9.46 6.91 20.16
C LEU A 395 9.30 8.42 19.95
N VAL A 396 8.70 9.09 20.94
CA VAL A 396 8.52 10.55 20.95
C VAL A 396 8.99 11.10 22.28
N VAL A 397 9.76 12.20 22.25
CA VAL A 397 10.16 12.89 23.47
C VAL A 397 8.97 13.67 24.06
N ASP A 398 8.81 13.63 25.37
CA ASP A 398 7.70 14.22 26.12
C ASP A 398 7.50 15.73 25.87
N THR A 399 8.50 16.45 25.43
CA THR A 399 8.43 17.87 25.06
C THR A 399 7.80 18.13 23.68
N CYS A 400 7.55 17.10 22.87
CA CYS A 400 6.87 17.21 21.58
C CYS A 400 5.34 17.15 21.77
N ALA A 401 4.77 18.14 22.45
CA ALA A 401 3.40 18.12 22.95
C ALA A 401 2.34 18.17 21.81
N GLU A 402 2.60 18.97 20.76
CA GLU A 402 1.70 19.09 19.61
C GLU A 402 1.68 17.80 18.81
N HIS A 403 2.85 17.19 18.54
CA HIS A 403 2.95 15.91 17.84
C HIS A 403 2.25 14.80 18.61
N LEU A 404 2.44 14.74 19.92
CA LEU A 404 1.72 13.79 20.78
C LEU A 404 0.19 14.01 20.74
N SER A 405 -0.22 15.29 20.72
CA SER A 405 -1.64 15.65 20.63
C SER A 405 -2.25 15.28 19.28
N GLU A 406 -1.52 15.40 18.18
CA GLU A 406 -1.98 14.98 16.86
C GLU A 406 -2.04 13.46 16.75
N LEU A 407 -1.05 12.71 17.26
CA LEU A 407 -1.08 11.24 17.31
C LEU A 407 -2.31 10.70 18.05
N ASP A 408 -2.75 11.40 19.10
CA ASP A 408 -3.93 11.01 19.89
C ASP A 408 -5.28 11.33 19.19
N ARG A 409 -5.28 12.16 18.14
CA ARG A 409 -6.51 12.67 17.50
C ARG A 409 -6.60 12.42 16.02
N TYR A 410 -5.50 12.03 15.35
CA TYR A 410 -5.49 11.79 13.92
C TYR A 410 -6.38 10.60 13.58
N SER A 411 -7.42 10.84 12.81
CA SER A 411 -8.50 9.90 12.54
C SER A 411 -8.75 9.71 11.04
N TRP A 412 -9.43 8.61 10.73
CA TRP A 412 -9.90 8.36 9.38
C TRP A 412 -11.14 9.21 9.09
N ASP A 413 -11.26 9.65 7.84
CA ASP A 413 -12.49 10.28 7.32
C ASP A 413 -13.53 9.17 7.10
N ASP A 414 -14.66 9.26 7.82
CA ASP A 414 -15.71 8.22 7.79
C ASP A 414 -16.38 8.08 6.41
N GLU A 415 -16.32 9.12 5.56
CA GLU A 415 -16.92 9.12 4.22
C GLU A 415 -15.93 8.72 3.12
N LYS A 416 -14.63 8.89 3.38
CA LYS A 416 -13.57 8.68 2.39
C LYS A 416 -12.50 7.78 2.97
N ASP A 417 -12.18 6.69 2.40
CA ASP A 417 -11.14 5.77 2.88
C ASP A 417 -9.72 6.40 2.88
N LYS A 418 -9.60 7.55 3.54
CA LYS A 418 -8.37 8.34 3.71
C LYS A 418 -8.38 9.04 5.06
N PRO A 419 -7.22 9.48 5.57
CA PRO A 419 -7.16 10.32 6.75
C PRO A 419 -7.93 11.63 6.60
N GLU A 420 -8.46 12.16 7.70
CA GLU A 420 -8.97 13.51 7.75
C GLU A 420 -7.86 14.53 7.46
N ASP A 421 -8.20 15.59 6.71
CA ASP A 421 -7.31 16.71 6.40
C ASP A 421 -7.32 17.74 7.55
N ARG A 422 -6.99 17.25 8.75
CA ARG A 422 -6.87 18.05 9.98
C ARG A 422 -6.06 17.31 11.05
N ASN A 423 -5.43 18.05 11.95
CA ASN A 423 -4.58 17.53 13.02
C ASN A 423 -3.46 16.61 12.49
N ASP A 424 -2.80 16.98 11.41
CA ASP A 424 -1.84 16.14 10.70
C ASP A 424 -0.54 16.86 10.31
N HIS A 425 -0.38 18.12 10.69
CA HIS A 425 0.78 18.94 10.28
C HIS A 425 2.09 18.41 10.84
N THR A 426 2.13 18.11 12.14
CA THR A 426 3.34 17.54 12.76
C THR A 426 3.53 16.09 12.28
N ILE A 427 2.45 15.36 12.00
CA ILE A 427 2.50 14.00 11.44
C ILE A 427 3.07 14.03 10.03
N ASN A 428 2.63 14.95 9.17
CA ASN A 428 3.17 15.12 7.83
C ASN A 428 4.66 15.53 7.88
N ALA A 429 5.03 16.53 8.67
CA ALA A 429 6.43 16.90 8.87
C ALA A 429 7.27 15.72 9.39
N ASN A 430 6.75 14.97 10.37
CA ASN A 430 7.38 13.77 10.90
C ASN A 430 7.64 12.74 9.80
N GLN A 431 6.65 12.48 8.94
CA GLN A 431 6.77 11.55 7.83
C GLN A 431 7.76 12.01 6.76
N TYR A 432 7.75 13.29 6.38
CA TYR A 432 8.71 13.81 5.41
C TYR A 432 10.16 13.63 5.88
N ALA A 433 10.43 13.77 7.18
CA ALA A 433 11.76 13.62 7.74
C ALA A 433 12.30 12.18 7.64
N TRP A 434 11.48 11.16 7.91
CA TRP A 434 11.94 9.77 7.94
C TRP A 434 11.81 9.02 6.62
N ILE A 435 10.94 9.41 5.69
CA ILE A 435 10.71 8.68 4.42
C ILE A 435 12.01 8.28 3.70
N PRO A 436 13.01 9.17 3.52
CA PRO A 436 14.24 8.82 2.82
C PRO A 436 15.10 7.78 3.56
N TYR A 437 14.85 7.59 4.84
CA TYR A 437 15.61 6.73 5.74
C TYR A 437 14.81 5.53 6.27
N ARG A 438 13.62 5.27 5.72
CA ARG A 438 12.70 4.21 6.19
C ARG A 438 13.35 2.84 6.33
N ASN A 439 14.29 2.51 5.47
CA ASN A 439 15.03 1.24 5.52
C ASN A 439 16.01 1.13 6.71
N LEU A 440 16.25 2.23 7.43
CA LEU A 440 17.08 2.26 8.63
C LEU A 440 16.27 2.05 9.92
N ILE A 441 14.94 1.97 9.83
CA ILE A 441 14.00 1.92 10.95
C ILE A 441 13.32 0.55 10.97
N GLY A 442 13.02 0.06 12.17
CA GLY A 442 12.39 -1.24 12.35
C GLY A 442 13.36 -2.41 12.16
N PHE A 443 12.91 -3.62 12.47
CA PHE A 443 13.71 -4.82 12.30
C PHE A 443 13.85 -5.16 10.83
N GLU A 444 15.04 -5.56 10.40
CA GLU A 444 15.22 -6.13 9.06
C GLU A 444 14.42 -7.42 8.94
N GLU A 445 13.79 -7.63 7.78
CA GLU A 445 13.48 -8.98 7.36
C GLU A 445 14.82 -9.73 7.33
N ALA A 446 14.93 -10.81 8.08
CA ALA A 446 16.13 -11.62 8.06
C ALA A 446 16.45 -11.97 6.61
N GLU A 447 17.53 -11.39 6.06
CA GLU A 447 18.03 -11.78 4.75
C GLU A 447 18.25 -13.29 4.80
N LYS A 448 17.53 -14.01 3.97
CA LYS A 448 17.81 -15.43 3.73
C LYS A 448 19.23 -15.54 3.18
N LYS A 449 20.17 -15.95 4.05
CA LYS A 449 21.43 -16.52 3.61
C LYS A 449 21.22 -17.90 3.04
#